data_29de067b298b5c7ab575eb48147a4328
#
_entry.id   29de067b298b5c7ab575eb48147a4328
#
_cell.length_a   1.000
_cell.length_b   1.000
_cell.length_c   1.000
_cell.angle_alpha   90.00
_cell.angle_beta   90.00
_cell.angle_gamma   90.00
#
_symmetry.space_group_name_H-M   'P 1'
#
loop_
_entity.id
_entity.type
_entity.pdbx_description
1 polymer ?
#
loop_
_entity_poly.entity_id
_entity_poly.type
_entity_poly.pdbx_seq_one_letter_code
_entity_poly.pdbx_strand_id
1 'polypeptide(L)'
;MNYIVFDLEWNQSPGGKKYSNSRLPFEIIEIGAVKMNEQREVVDVFQRLVKPQVYNWIHDSIHEVIHVDYKDLADGEPFQQAVREFLKWCGEEYVFCTWGNQDVMELQRNMKYYGMLSLLPGPVTYYDVQKIYGICHEEAGGRRSLEFAIDQMGIPKAQDFHRALTDARYTGDIFRTLEPAAVCVNSSIDVYQNPKNKKEEIFISYPTYDQYVSREFADKEKVMKDQEGESTPCPV
;
A
#
# COMPACT_ATOMS: atom_id res chain seq x y z
N MET A 1 16.07 -8.56 -2.25
CA MET A 1 15.08 -7.48 -1.92
C MET A 1 13.81 -8.14 -1.43
N ASN A 2 13.15 -7.61 -0.38
CA ASN A 2 11.89 -8.15 0.14
C ASN A 2 10.71 -7.26 -0.25
N TYR A 3 9.52 -7.85 -0.34
CA TYR A 3 8.27 -7.12 -0.40
C TYR A 3 7.62 -7.14 0.99
N ILE A 4 7.27 -5.98 1.51
CA ILE A 4 6.56 -5.83 2.77
C ILE A 4 5.13 -5.44 2.44
N VAL A 5 4.26 -6.42 2.40
CA VAL A 5 2.82 -6.20 2.19
C VAL A 5 2.22 -5.88 3.55
N PHE A 6 1.68 -4.70 3.72
CA PHE A 6 1.14 -4.29 5.02
C PHE A 6 -0.19 -3.57 4.88
N ASP A 7 -0.93 -3.63 5.95
CA ASP A 7 -2.20 -2.96 6.16
C ASP A 7 -2.24 -2.38 7.57
N LEU A 8 -3.04 -1.34 7.77
CA LEU A 8 -3.16 -0.62 9.03
C LEU A 8 -4.63 -0.49 9.41
N GLU A 9 -4.92 -0.73 10.69
CA GLU A 9 -6.18 -0.27 11.25
C GLU A 9 -5.97 1.02 12.04
N TRP A 10 -6.94 1.92 11.99
CA TRP A 10 -6.85 3.21 12.67
C TRP A 10 -8.15 3.60 13.36
N ASN A 11 -7.98 4.31 14.46
CA ASN A 11 -9.05 4.96 15.18
C ASN A 11 -9.19 6.43 14.77
N GLN A 12 -10.33 7.00 15.01
CA GLN A 12 -10.62 8.41 14.76
C GLN A 12 -11.37 9.04 15.94
N SER A 13 -11.55 10.36 15.89
CA SER A 13 -12.30 11.07 16.92
C SER A 13 -13.74 10.56 17.04
N PRO A 14 -14.19 10.13 18.25
CA PRO A 14 -15.57 9.69 18.47
C PRO A 14 -16.63 10.77 18.15
N GLY A 15 -16.25 12.04 18.30
CA GLY A 15 -17.09 13.18 17.94
C GLY A 15 -17.05 13.56 16.45
N GLY A 16 -16.45 12.71 15.62
CA GLY A 16 -16.32 12.93 14.19
C GLY A 16 -15.33 14.06 13.82
N LYS A 17 -15.38 14.48 12.57
CA LYS A 17 -14.41 15.42 11.98
C LYS A 17 -14.25 16.76 12.75
N LYS A 18 -15.31 17.25 13.37
CA LYS A 18 -15.27 18.51 14.12
C LYS A 18 -14.33 18.46 15.33
N TYR A 19 -14.18 17.29 15.93
CA TYR A 19 -13.35 17.08 17.12
C TYR A 19 -12.05 16.33 16.80
N SER A 20 -11.81 16.10 15.53
CA SER A 20 -10.61 15.43 15.07
C SER A 20 -9.38 16.31 15.23
N ASN A 21 -8.27 15.72 15.67
CA ASN A 21 -6.99 16.37 15.63
C ASN A 21 -6.55 16.57 14.17
N SER A 22 -6.43 17.81 13.71
CA SER A 22 -6.10 18.13 12.32
C SER A 22 -4.74 17.58 11.87
N ARG A 23 -3.83 17.34 12.81
CA ARG A 23 -2.49 16.76 12.54
C ARG A 23 -2.47 15.25 12.58
N LEU A 24 -3.46 14.62 13.24
CA LEU A 24 -3.61 13.19 13.37
C LEU A 24 -5.11 12.82 13.32
N PRO A 25 -5.77 12.94 12.17
CA PRO A 25 -7.19 12.61 12.05
C PRO A 25 -7.46 11.11 12.25
N PHE A 26 -6.48 10.26 11.91
CA PHE A 26 -6.51 8.82 12.06
C PHE A 26 -5.28 8.38 12.86
N GLU A 27 -5.52 7.75 14.00
CA GLU A 27 -4.50 7.21 14.89
C GLU A 27 -4.38 5.70 14.66
N ILE A 28 -3.21 5.23 14.28
CA ILE A 28 -2.96 3.81 14.02
C ILE A 28 -3.11 3.02 15.32
N ILE A 29 -3.90 1.94 15.27
CA ILE A 29 -4.20 1.03 16.38
C ILE A 29 -3.80 -0.42 16.11
N GLU A 30 -3.53 -0.79 14.86
CA GLU A 30 -2.96 -2.09 14.51
C GLU A 30 -2.04 -1.94 13.31
N ILE A 31 -0.92 -2.66 13.32
CA ILE A 31 -0.01 -2.84 12.19
C ILE A 31 0.04 -4.32 11.88
N GLY A 32 -0.37 -4.71 10.68
CA GLY A 32 -0.27 -6.08 10.18
C GLY A 32 0.53 -6.13 8.89
N ALA A 33 1.45 -7.10 8.79
CA ALA A 33 2.27 -7.22 7.59
C ALA A 33 2.72 -8.65 7.31
N VAL A 34 2.93 -8.95 6.05
CA VAL A 34 3.63 -10.14 5.58
C VAL A 34 4.88 -9.73 4.83
N LYS A 35 5.98 -10.43 5.10
CA LYS A 35 7.22 -10.30 4.35
C LYS A 35 7.27 -11.37 3.28
N MET A 36 7.48 -10.95 2.06
CA MET A 36 7.61 -11.86 0.91
C MET A 36 9.01 -11.73 0.30
N ASN A 37 9.57 -12.86 -0.12
CA ASN A 37 10.83 -12.90 -0.86
C ASN A 37 10.66 -12.45 -2.33
N GLU A 38 11.72 -12.50 -3.12
CA GLU A 38 11.70 -12.14 -4.55
C GLU A 38 10.78 -13.04 -5.39
N GLN A 39 10.54 -14.26 -4.95
CA GLN A 39 9.60 -15.20 -5.55
C GLN A 39 8.16 -14.96 -5.10
N ARG A 40 7.93 -13.93 -4.28
CA ARG A 40 6.66 -13.57 -3.66
C ARG A 40 6.08 -14.67 -2.76
N GLU A 41 6.95 -15.44 -2.13
CA GLU A 41 6.57 -16.39 -1.09
C GLU A 41 6.63 -15.70 0.27
N VAL A 42 5.63 -15.95 1.11
CA VAL A 42 5.61 -15.42 2.47
C VAL A 42 6.68 -16.11 3.30
N VAL A 43 7.61 -15.32 3.84
CA VAL A 43 8.74 -15.81 4.65
C VAL A 43 8.64 -15.42 6.11
N ASP A 44 7.85 -14.37 6.44
CA ASP A 44 7.67 -13.92 7.82
C ASP A 44 6.39 -13.08 7.95
N VAL A 45 5.92 -12.89 9.18
CA VAL A 45 4.74 -12.08 9.47
C VAL A 45 5.00 -11.15 10.66
N PHE A 46 4.34 -10.00 10.64
CA PHE A 46 4.39 -9.02 11.71
C PHE A 46 2.97 -8.60 12.10
N GLN A 47 2.69 -8.53 13.39
CA GLN A 47 1.45 -7.97 13.90
C GLN A 47 1.69 -7.31 15.25
N ARG A 48 1.17 -6.09 15.41
CA ARG A 48 1.19 -5.36 16.68
C ARG A 48 -0.09 -4.57 16.87
N LEU A 49 -0.69 -4.73 18.03
CA LEU A 49 -1.70 -3.79 18.49
C LEU A 49 -1.00 -2.56 19.05
N VAL A 50 -1.53 -1.40 18.70
CA VAL A 50 -0.97 -0.10 19.08
C VAL A 50 -1.94 0.59 20.03
N LYS A 51 -1.41 0.97 21.19
CA LYS A 51 -2.19 1.67 22.21
C LYS A 51 -2.54 3.09 21.74
N PRO A 52 -3.84 3.44 21.65
CA PRO A 52 -4.24 4.81 21.35
C PRO A 52 -3.72 5.80 22.40
N GLN A 53 -3.16 6.90 21.94
CA GLN A 53 -2.59 7.95 22.79
C GLN A 53 -3.33 9.30 22.63
N VAL A 54 -4.06 9.46 21.54
CA VAL A 54 -4.79 10.69 21.21
C VAL A 54 -6.29 10.51 21.36
N TYR A 55 -6.83 9.40 20.86
CA TYR A 55 -8.26 9.09 20.96
C TYR A 55 -8.47 7.97 22.01
N ASN A 56 -8.81 8.37 23.24
CA ASN A 56 -8.99 7.46 24.38
C ASN A 56 -10.27 6.62 24.31
N TRP A 57 -10.93 6.57 23.17
CA TRP A 57 -12.17 5.85 22.92
C TRP A 57 -12.16 5.36 21.48
N ILE A 58 -12.63 4.15 21.23
CA ILE A 58 -12.78 3.64 19.86
C ILE A 58 -14.07 4.22 19.28
N HIS A 59 -14.00 4.74 18.08
CA HIS A 59 -15.17 5.20 17.34
C HIS A 59 -16.08 4.00 17.04
N ASP A 60 -17.40 4.16 17.23
CA ASP A 60 -18.36 3.06 17.12
C ASP A 60 -18.26 2.33 15.77
N SER A 61 -18.12 3.06 14.67
CA SER A 61 -17.94 2.45 13.33
C SER A 61 -16.65 1.63 13.20
N ILE A 62 -15.62 1.93 13.97
CA ILE A 62 -14.37 1.18 13.97
C ILE A 62 -14.55 -0.10 14.78
N HIS A 63 -15.18 0.01 15.96
CA HIS A 63 -15.47 -1.16 16.80
C HIS A 63 -16.31 -2.21 16.06
N GLU A 64 -17.33 -1.78 15.30
CA GLU A 64 -18.19 -2.67 14.50
C GLU A 64 -17.42 -3.39 13.39
N VAL A 65 -16.35 -2.80 12.89
CA VAL A 65 -15.59 -3.30 11.75
C VAL A 65 -14.42 -4.19 12.18
N ILE A 66 -13.59 -3.71 13.12
CA ILE A 66 -12.35 -4.42 13.50
C ILE A 66 -12.52 -5.43 14.63
N HIS A 67 -13.68 -5.42 15.32
CA HIS A 67 -13.98 -6.30 16.48
C HIS A 67 -12.90 -6.31 17.55
N VAL A 68 -12.23 -5.18 17.80
CA VAL A 68 -11.23 -5.00 18.84
C VAL A 68 -11.76 -4.02 19.87
N ASP A 69 -11.78 -4.42 21.12
CA ASP A 69 -12.19 -3.57 22.23
C ASP A 69 -11.06 -2.63 22.65
N TYR A 70 -11.43 -1.48 23.23
CA TYR A 70 -10.44 -0.56 23.81
C TYR A 70 -9.56 -1.25 24.86
N LYS A 71 -10.09 -2.25 25.56
CA LYS A 71 -9.33 -3.03 26.55
C LYS A 71 -8.18 -3.80 25.91
N ASP A 72 -8.42 -4.38 24.72
CA ASP A 72 -7.40 -5.11 23.99
C ASP A 72 -6.28 -4.17 23.53
N LEU A 73 -6.65 -2.94 23.17
CA LEU A 73 -5.68 -1.91 22.78
C LEU A 73 -4.94 -1.29 23.99
N ALA A 74 -5.51 -1.37 25.20
CA ALA A 74 -4.88 -0.82 26.39
C ALA A 74 -3.55 -1.52 26.73
N ASP A 75 -3.43 -2.80 26.36
CA ASP A 75 -2.23 -3.62 26.53
C ASP A 75 -1.31 -3.54 25.29
N GLY A 76 -1.72 -2.82 24.24
CA GLY A 76 -0.93 -2.58 23.06
C GLY A 76 0.32 -1.73 23.34
N GLU A 77 1.26 -1.77 22.40
CA GLU A 77 2.49 -1.00 22.48
C GLU A 77 2.25 0.46 22.08
N PRO A 78 3.00 1.42 22.66
CA PRO A 78 3.02 2.79 22.13
C PRO A 78 3.42 2.78 20.63
N PHE A 79 2.79 3.64 19.82
CA PHE A 79 3.09 3.74 18.39
C PHE A 79 4.58 3.85 18.09
N GLN A 80 5.30 4.62 18.91
CA GLN A 80 6.73 4.86 18.73
C GLN A 80 7.56 3.57 18.87
N GLN A 81 7.12 2.64 19.70
CA GLN A 81 7.77 1.32 19.85
C GLN A 81 7.37 0.42 18.68
N ALA A 82 6.07 0.28 18.43
CA ALA A 82 5.55 -0.60 17.39
C ALA A 82 6.14 -0.27 16.00
N VAL A 83 6.25 1.03 15.63
CA VAL A 83 6.82 1.42 14.35
C VAL A 83 8.34 1.18 14.28
N ARG A 84 9.09 1.32 15.39
CA ARG A 84 10.51 0.96 15.41
C ARG A 84 10.72 -0.53 15.19
N GLU A 85 9.93 -1.36 15.84
CA GLU A 85 9.97 -2.81 15.66
C GLU A 85 9.57 -3.21 14.26
N PHE A 86 8.52 -2.58 13.71
CA PHE A 86 8.08 -2.80 12.34
C PHE A 86 9.19 -2.48 11.33
N LEU A 87 9.78 -1.30 11.39
CA LEU A 87 10.84 -0.91 10.46
C LEU A 87 12.10 -1.76 10.62
N LYS A 88 12.45 -2.15 11.85
CA LYS A 88 13.54 -3.10 12.12
C LYS A 88 13.23 -4.47 11.50
N TRP A 89 11.99 -4.93 11.61
CA TRP A 89 11.55 -6.19 11.02
C TRP A 89 11.54 -6.12 9.48
N CYS A 90 11.21 -4.98 8.87
CA CYS A 90 11.30 -4.81 7.42
C CYS A 90 12.71 -5.11 6.89
N GLY A 91 13.76 -4.71 7.60
CA GLY A 91 15.15 -4.86 7.19
C GLY A 91 15.66 -3.66 6.40
N GLU A 92 16.72 -3.85 5.62
CA GLU A 92 17.40 -2.76 4.92
C GLU A 92 16.91 -2.60 3.46
N GLU A 93 16.62 -3.71 2.78
CA GLU A 93 16.25 -3.73 1.37
C GLU A 93 14.84 -4.26 1.18
N TYR A 94 13.89 -3.36 1.06
CA TYR A 94 12.49 -3.72 0.88
C TYR A 94 11.72 -2.70 0.03
N VAL A 95 10.57 -3.15 -0.47
CA VAL A 95 9.54 -2.32 -1.11
C VAL A 95 8.24 -2.56 -0.36
N PHE A 96 7.56 -1.49 -0.01
CA PHE A 96 6.22 -1.59 0.56
C PHE A 96 5.18 -1.94 -0.50
N CYS A 97 4.17 -2.69 -0.10
CA CYS A 97 3.01 -3.04 -0.92
C CYS A 97 1.76 -2.84 -0.09
N THR A 98 0.76 -2.12 -0.60
CA THR A 98 -0.49 -1.85 0.11
C THR A 98 -1.69 -1.95 -0.83
N TRP A 99 -2.88 -2.17 -0.28
CA TRP A 99 -4.12 -2.09 -1.05
C TRP A 99 -4.58 -0.64 -1.19
N GLY A 100 -4.01 0.07 -2.16
CA GLY A 100 -4.15 1.51 -2.32
C GLY A 100 -3.02 2.28 -1.64
N ASN A 101 -3.19 3.59 -1.47
CA ASN A 101 -2.16 4.47 -0.92
C ASN A 101 -2.46 4.97 0.50
N GLN A 102 -3.61 4.59 1.08
CA GLN A 102 -4.06 5.15 2.35
C GLN A 102 -3.12 4.76 3.50
N ASP A 103 -2.70 3.49 3.55
CA ASP A 103 -1.83 2.97 4.60
C ASP A 103 -0.48 3.68 4.65
N VAL A 104 0.16 3.88 3.49
CA VAL A 104 1.44 4.59 3.44
C VAL A 104 1.28 6.05 3.85
N MET A 105 0.16 6.68 3.50
CA MET A 105 -0.11 8.07 3.89
C MET A 105 -0.37 8.21 5.39
N GLU A 106 -1.13 7.29 5.98
CA GLU A 106 -1.41 7.33 7.41
C GLU A 106 -0.19 6.90 8.23
N LEU A 107 0.61 5.94 7.76
CA LEU A 107 1.89 5.62 8.40
C LEU A 107 2.79 6.86 8.46
N GLN A 108 2.96 7.56 7.34
CA GLN A 108 3.74 8.80 7.30
C GLN A 108 3.18 9.86 8.23
N ARG A 109 1.85 10.05 8.25
CA ARG A 109 1.20 11.06 9.08
C ARG A 109 1.39 10.77 10.57
N ASN A 110 1.22 9.53 10.99
CA ASN A 110 1.46 9.10 12.37
C ASN A 110 2.93 9.26 12.74
N MET A 111 3.86 8.81 11.90
CA MET A 111 5.30 9.02 12.11
C MET A 111 5.66 10.51 12.25
N LYS A 112 5.07 11.37 11.40
CA LYS A 112 5.27 12.84 11.48
C LYS A 112 4.74 13.40 12.79
N TYR A 113 3.54 12.99 13.20
CA TYR A 113 2.91 13.45 14.44
C TYR A 113 3.77 13.14 15.66
N TYR A 114 4.34 11.94 15.74
CA TYR A 114 5.19 11.48 16.82
C TYR A 114 6.68 11.81 16.64
N GLY A 115 7.05 12.60 15.63
CA GLY A 115 8.42 13.05 15.40
C GLY A 115 9.40 11.94 14.97
N MET A 116 8.91 10.93 14.27
CA MET A 116 9.67 9.71 13.94
C MET A 116 10.07 9.57 12.47
N LEU A 117 9.86 10.61 11.66
CA LEU A 117 10.20 10.56 10.23
C LEU A 117 11.69 10.30 9.96
N SER A 118 12.56 10.65 10.90
CA SER A 118 14.00 10.37 10.79
C SER A 118 14.38 8.89 10.78
N LEU A 119 13.44 8.00 11.12
CA LEU A 119 13.64 6.55 10.98
C LEU A 119 13.60 6.09 9.52
N LEU A 120 13.06 6.91 8.62
CA LEU A 120 13.07 6.69 7.18
C LEU A 120 14.03 7.70 6.56
N PRO A 121 15.27 7.32 6.26
CA PRO A 121 16.35 8.26 5.91
C PRO A 121 16.17 8.87 4.51
N GLY A 122 15.20 8.44 3.74
CA GLY A 122 14.96 8.93 2.38
C GLY A 122 13.60 8.51 1.86
N PRO A 123 13.36 8.76 0.57
CA PRO A 123 12.14 8.32 -0.08
C PRO A 123 12.01 6.80 -0.04
N VAL A 124 10.85 6.31 0.37
CA VAL A 124 10.52 4.88 0.38
C VAL A 124 9.57 4.58 -0.77
N THR A 125 9.96 3.62 -1.58
CA THR A 125 9.14 3.18 -2.71
C THR A 125 8.05 2.21 -2.25
N TYR A 126 6.89 2.24 -2.90
CA TYR A 126 5.82 1.29 -2.63
C TYR A 126 5.06 0.92 -3.90
N TYR A 127 4.44 -0.26 -3.89
CA TYR A 127 3.46 -0.69 -4.87
C TYR A 127 2.05 -0.45 -4.36
N ASP A 128 1.25 0.28 -5.11
CA ASP A 128 -0.21 0.33 -4.96
C ASP A 128 -0.80 -0.91 -5.65
N VAL A 129 -0.96 -1.99 -4.87
CA VAL A 129 -1.43 -3.29 -5.38
C VAL A 129 -2.85 -3.19 -5.94
N GLN A 130 -3.72 -2.37 -5.33
CA GLN A 130 -5.08 -2.12 -5.82
C GLN A 130 -5.06 -1.55 -7.25
N LYS A 131 -4.13 -0.66 -7.50
CA LYS A 131 -3.97 -0.03 -8.81
C LYS A 131 -3.43 -1.03 -9.84
N ILE A 132 -2.39 -1.81 -9.46
CA ILE A 132 -1.83 -2.86 -10.32
C ILE A 132 -2.91 -3.90 -10.63
N TYR A 133 -3.71 -4.31 -9.64
CA TYR A 133 -4.86 -5.20 -9.84
C TYR A 133 -5.83 -4.64 -10.90
N GLY A 134 -6.26 -3.38 -10.74
CA GLY A 134 -7.19 -2.73 -11.68
C GLY A 134 -6.68 -2.75 -13.12
N ILE A 135 -5.38 -2.65 -13.28
CA ILE A 135 -4.68 -2.73 -14.55
C ILE A 135 -4.74 -4.10 -15.19
N CYS A 136 -4.32 -5.11 -14.41
CA CYS A 136 -4.25 -6.48 -14.89
C CYS A 136 -5.63 -7.04 -15.23
N HIS A 137 -6.69 -6.49 -14.65
CA HIS A 137 -8.06 -6.98 -14.83
C HIS A 137 -8.95 -6.04 -15.65
N GLU A 138 -8.32 -5.09 -16.39
CA GLU A 138 -9.02 -4.13 -17.27
C GLU A 138 -10.18 -3.39 -16.58
N GLU A 139 -10.07 -3.19 -15.28
CA GLU A 139 -11.05 -2.47 -14.48
C GLU A 139 -10.95 -0.97 -14.76
N ALA A 140 -11.61 -0.53 -15.83
CA ALA A 140 -11.60 0.84 -16.30
C ALA A 140 -11.99 1.82 -15.18
N GLY A 141 -11.01 2.46 -14.56
CA GLY A 141 -11.18 3.67 -13.76
C GLY A 141 -11.75 3.50 -12.35
N GLY A 142 -11.99 2.28 -11.87
CA GLY A 142 -12.57 2.03 -10.54
C GLY A 142 -11.58 1.43 -9.54
N ARG A 143 -11.39 2.07 -8.39
CA ARG A 143 -10.77 1.41 -7.23
C ARG A 143 -11.74 0.36 -6.70
N ARG A 144 -11.34 -0.90 -6.69
CA ARG A 144 -12.13 -2.00 -6.13
C ARG A 144 -11.74 -2.24 -4.67
N SER A 145 -12.70 -2.68 -3.85
CA SER A 145 -12.35 -3.13 -2.50
C SER A 145 -11.49 -4.40 -2.54
N LEU A 146 -10.74 -4.64 -1.47
CA LEU A 146 -9.95 -5.87 -1.33
C LEU A 146 -10.84 -7.11 -1.41
N GLU A 147 -11.98 -7.08 -0.72
CA GLU A 147 -12.96 -8.15 -0.72
C GLU A 147 -13.48 -8.47 -2.13
N PHE A 148 -13.81 -7.44 -2.93
CA PHE A 148 -14.21 -7.63 -4.32
C PHE A 148 -13.13 -8.35 -5.13
N ALA A 149 -11.88 -7.94 -5.00
CA ALA A 149 -10.77 -8.53 -5.73
C ALA A 149 -10.55 -10.00 -5.34
N ILE A 150 -10.63 -10.31 -4.06
CA ILE A 150 -10.54 -11.67 -3.51
C ILE A 150 -11.63 -12.56 -4.11
N ASP A 151 -12.88 -12.08 -4.14
CA ASP A 151 -14.00 -12.81 -4.73
C ASP A 151 -13.81 -13.04 -6.23
N GLN A 152 -13.42 -12.02 -6.97
CA GLN A 152 -13.20 -12.13 -8.41
C GLN A 152 -12.06 -13.11 -8.76
N MET A 153 -11.05 -13.19 -7.93
CA MET A 153 -9.91 -14.09 -8.14
C MET A 153 -10.13 -15.49 -7.57
N GLY A 154 -11.28 -15.73 -6.91
CA GLY A 154 -11.58 -17.02 -6.29
C GLY A 154 -10.62 -17.40 -5.17
N ILE A 155 -10.02 -16.42 -4.49
CA ILE A 155 -9.14 -16.65 -3.35
C ILE A 155 -10.01 -17.05 -2.15
N PRO A 156 -9.71 -18.17 -1.47
CA PRO A 156 -10.52 -18.62 -0.33
C PRO A 156 -10.49 -17.61 0.83
N LYS A 157 -11.67 -17.24 1.31
CA LYS A 157 -11.84 -16.39 2.51
C LYS A 157 -11.70 -17.27 3.76
N ALA A 158 -10.46 -17.45 4.21
CA ALA A 158 -10.17 -18.27 5.40
C ALA A 158 -10.26 -17.50 6.72
N GLN A 159 -10.28 -16.18 6.66
CA GLN A 159 -10.28 -15.29 7.84
C GLN A 159 -11.17 -14.07 7.56
N ASP A 160 -11.67 -13.47 8.62
CA ASP A 160 -12.47 -12.24 8.54
C ASP A 160 -11.62 -11.04 8.11
N PHE A 161 -12.19 -10.19 7.26
CA PHE A 161 -11.60 -8.91 6.88
C PHE A 161 -11.53 -7.94 8.06
N HIS A 162 -10.87 -6.82 7.85
CA HIS A 162 -10.71 -5.73 8.82
C HIS A 162 -9.87 -6.10 10.05
N ARG A 163 -8.87 -6.93 9.82
CA ARG A 163 -7.74 -7.12 10.71
C ARG A 163 -6.48 -6.92 9.88
N ALA A 164 -5.64 -6.00 10.30
CA ALA A 164 -4.49 -5.57 9.52
C ALA A 164 -3.63 -6.73 8.98
N LEU A 165 -3.36 -7.77 9.77
CA LEU A 165 -2.60 -8.92 9.28
C LEU A 165 -3.39 -9.74 8.24
N THR A 166 -4.70 -9.87 8.40
CA THR A 166 -5.56 -10.60 7.45
C THR A 166 -5.59 -9.88 6.11
N ASP A 167 -5.82 -8.57 6.12
CA ASP A 167 -5.91 -7.77 4.90
C ASP A 167 -4.55 -7.66 4.20
N ALA A 168 -3.45 -7.59 4.97
CA ALA A 168 -2.10 -7.72 4.43
C ALA A 168 -1.86 -9.09 3.77
N ARG A 169 -2.38 -10.20 4.33
CA ARG A 169 -2.29 -11.54 3.72
C ARG A 169 -3.06 -11.61 2.41
N TYR A 170 -4.31 -11.15 2.38
CA TYR A 170 -5.12 -11.14 1.17
C TYR A 170 -4.49 -10.24 0.08
N THR A 171 -3.99 -9.08 0.45
CA THR A 171 -3.24 -8.22 -0.47
C THR A 171 -1.99 -8.94 -1.01
N GLY A 172 -1.28 -9.68 -0.17
CA GLY A 172 -0.13 -10.50 -0.56
C GLY A 172 -0.52 -11.64 -1.51
N ASP A 173 -1.65 -12.30 -1.26
CA ASP A 173 -2.16 -13.36 -2.14
C ASP A 173 -2.51 -12.82 -3.53
N ILE A 174 -3.16 -11.66 -3.61
CA ILE A 174 -3.38 -10.97 -4.88
C ILE A 174 -2.03 -10.61 -5.52
N PHE A 175 -1.13 -9.95 -4.78
CA PHE A 175 0.16 -9.50 -5.29
C PHE A 175 1.00 -10.64 -5.89
N ARG A 176 0.91 -11.84 -5.30
CA ARG A 176 1.60 -13.04 -5.80
C ARG A 176 1.10 -13.49 -7.17
N THR A 177 -0.17 -13.28 -7.47
CA THR A 177 -0.79 -13.73 -8.74
C THR A 177 -0.70 -12.71 -9.87
N LEU A 178 -0.35 -11.45 -9.56
CA LEU A 178 -0.22 -10.41 -10.57
C LEU A 178 0.94 -10.71 -11.52
N GLU A 179 0.75 -10.39 -12.80
CA GLU A 179 1.77 -10.60 -13.82
C GLU A 179 3.07 -9.86 -13.48
N PRO A 180 4.23 -10.53 -13.53
CA PRO A 180 5.52 -9.92 -13.24
C PRO A 180 5.79 -8.65 -14.07
N ALA A 181 5.37 -8.62 -15.32
CA ALA A 181 5.53 -7.47 -16.19
C ALA A 181 4.73 -6.25 -15.72
N ALA A 182 3.56 -6.44 -15.13
CA ALA A 182 2.77 -5.37 -14.55
C ALA A 182 3.37 -4.83 -13.23
N VAL A 183 4.16 -5.66 -12.54
CA VAL A 183 4.86 -5.30 -11.30
C VAL A 183 6.28 -4.80 -11.57
N CYS A 184 6.95 -5.39 -12.57
CA CYS A 184 8.29 -5.00 -13.00
C CYS A 184 8.27 -3.79 -13.94
N VAL A 185 7.56 -2.75 -13.60
CA VAL A 185 7.67 -1.51 -14.32
C VAL A 185 9.06 -0.94 -14.05
N ASN A 186 9.86 -0.94 -15.10
CA ASN A 186 11.21 -0.40 -15.16
C ASN A 186 11.49 0.70 -14.14
N SER A 187 12.64 0.57 -13.52
CA SER A 187 13.31 1.41 -12.54
C SER A 187 13.42 2.93 -12.83
N SER A 188 12.58 3.49 -13.68
CA SER A 188 12.38 4.94 -13.74
C SER A 188 11.32 5.30 -12.71
N ILE A 189 11.77 5.64 -11.54
CA ILE A 189 10.99 6.25 -10.47
C ILE A 189 10.44 7.57 -11.02
N ASP A 190 9.20 7.56 -11.49
CA ASP A 190 8.47 8.80 -11.66
C ASP A 190 8.01 9.23 -10.27
N VAL A 191 8.84 10.05 -9.66
CA VAL A 191 8.52 10.71 -8.40
C VAL A 191 7.26 11.54 -8.63
N TYR A 192 6.11 11.10 -8.12
CA TYR A 192 4.98 11.99 -7.96
C TYR A 192 5.35 13.02 -6.91
N GLN A 193 5.98 14.09 -7.36
CA GLN A 193 6.20 15.25 -6.51
C GLN A 193 4.89 16.01 -6.44
N ASN A 194 4.23 15.98 -5.28
CA ASN A 194 3.17 16.92 -4.99
C ASN A 194 3.72 18.34 -5.21
N PRO A 195 3.24 19.10 -6.21
CA PRO A 195 3.79 20.42 -6.51
C PRO A 195 3.65 21.41 -5.35
N LYS A 196 2.84 21.11 -4.34
CA LYS A 196 2.62 21.94 -3.17
C LYS A 196 3.56 21.62 -2.00
N ASN A 197 4.23 20.46 -1.95
CA ASN A 197 5.03 20.04 -0.79
C ASN A 197 6.22 19.14 -1.17
N LYS A 198 7.06 19.60 -2.07
CA LYS A 198 8.24 18.85 -2.59
C LYS A 198 9.22 18.34 -1.53
N LYS A 199 9.14 18.80 -0.29
CA LYS A 199 10.09 18.48 0.79
C LYS A 199 9.59 17.44 1.79
N GLU A 200 8.34 17.00 1.71
CA GLU A 200 7.71 16.16 2.75
C GLU A 200 7.26 14.78 2.26
N GLU A 201 7.43 14.45 0.98
CA GLU A 201 7.04 13.12 0.48
C GLU A 201 8.13 12.11 0.76
N ILE A 202 7.88 11.24 1.73
CA ILE A 202 8.74 10.11 2.08
C ILE A 202 8.39 8.89 1.24
N PHE A 203 7.12 8.77 0.84
CA PHE A 203 6.64 7.64 0.06
C PHE A 203 6.43 8.05 -1.39
N ILE A 204 7.09 7.32 -2.27
CA ILE A 204 7.01 7.48 -3.72
C ILE A 204 6.33 6.25 -4.29
N SER A 205 5.16 6.43 -4.92
CA SER A 205 4.55 5.32 -5.64
C SER A 205 5.33 5.06 -6.93
N TYR A 206 5.49 3.79 -7.28
CA TYR A 206 5.92 3.41 -8.60
C TYR A 206 4.97 3.98 -9.66
N PRO A 207 5.45 4.19 -10.91
CA PRO A 207 4.69 4.90 -11.93
C PRO A 207 3.27 4.37 -12.00
N THR A 208 2.36 5.32 -12.17
CA THR A 208 0.96 4.97 -12.35
C THR A 208 0.84 4.09 -13.59
N TYR A 209 -0.14 3.23 -13.61
CA TYR A 209 -0.45 2.43 -14.78
C TYR A 209 -0.63 3.24 -16.07
N ASP A 210 -1.27 4.40 -15.97
CA ASP A 210 -1.44 5.27 -17.14
C ASP A 210 -0.09 5.60 -17.80
N GLN A 211 0.97 5.74 -17.00
CA GLN A 211 2.33 5.93 -17.50
C GLN A 211 2.92 4.65 -18.11
N TYR A 212 2.59 3.50 -17.55
CA TYR A 212 3.01 2.19 -18.05
C TYR A 212 2.31 1.86 -19.39
N VAL A 213 0.98 1.92 -19.42
CA VAL A 213 0.18 1.68 -20.61
C VAL A 213 0.54 2.65 -21.71
N SER A 214 0.69 3.95 -21.39
CA SER A 214 1.08 4.96 -22.38
C SER A 214 2.45 4.66 -23.02
N ARG A 215 3.41 4.13 -22.24
CA ARG A 215 4.72 3.71 -22.76
C ARG A 215 4.61 2.45 -23.63
N GLU A 216 3.88 1.45 -23.17
CA GLU A 216 3.69 0.20 -23.92
C GLU A 216 2.94 0.42 -25.22
N PHE A 217 1.93 1.29 -25.25
CA PHE A 217 1.25 1.70 -26.48
C PHE A 217 2.15 2.53 -27.37
N ALA A 218 2.93 3.46 -26.83
CA ALA A 218 3.89 4.25 -27.61
C ALA A 218 4.98 3.37 -28.26
N ASP A 219 5.47 2.37 -27.52
CA ASP A 219 6.45 1.43 -28.06
C ASP A 219 5.84 0.50 -29.12
N LYS A 220 4.60 0.05 -28.96
CA LYS A 220 3.86 -0.72 -29.97
C LYS A 220 3.58 0.11 -31.22
N GLU A 221 3.14 1.37 -31.09
CA GLU A 221 2.95 2.26 -32.20
C GLU A 221 4.27 2.54 -32.98
N LYS A 222 5.38 2.66 -32.25
CA LYS A 222 6.69 2.86 -32.86
C LYS A 222 7.14 1.63 -33.64
N VAL A 223 6.98 0.44 -33.09
CA VAL A 223 7.28 -0.84 -33.77
C VAL A 223 6.40 -1.03 -35.01
N MET A 224 5.11 -0.68 -34.95
CA MET A 224 4.21 -0.77 -36.10
C MET A 224 4.60 0.23 -37.20
N LYS A 225 4.96 1.47 -36.86
CA LYS A 225 5.42 2.46 -37.80
C LYS A 225 6.76 2.10 -38.46
N ASP A 226 7.66 1.49 -37.71
CA ASP A 226 8.95 1.01 -38.24
C ASP A 226 8.74 -0.19 -39.17
N GLN A 227 7.71 -1.02 -38.97
CA GLN A 227 7.34 -2.12 -39.89
C GLN A 227 6.62 -1.65 -41.15
N GLU A 228 5.83 -0.57 -41.08
CA GLU A 228 5.15 0.00 -42.23
C GLU A 228 6.11 0.85 -43.12
N GLY A 229 7.21 1.34 -42.55
CA GLY A 229 8.22 2.12 -43.25
C GLY A 229 9.17 1.31 -44.15
N GLU A 230 9.19 -0.02 -44.03
CA GLU A 230 10.08 -0.91 -44.84
C GLU A 230 9.41 -1.54 -46.04
N SER A 231 8.21 -1.12 -46.47
CA SER A 231 7.64 -1.54 -47.73
C SER A 231 8.27 -0.74 -48.86
N THR A 232 9.42 -1.19 -49.34
CA THR A 232 10.03 -0.76 -50.59
C THR A 232 9.09 -1.03 -51.76
N PRO A 233 8.84 -0.06 -52.66
CA PRO A 233 8.07 -0.33 -53.88
C PRO A 233 8.87 -1.25 -54.80
N CYS A 234 8.20 -2.33 -55.25
CA CYS A 234 8.71 -3.20 -56.28
C CYS A 234 9.02 -2.39 -57.55
N PRO A 235 10.21 -2.49 -58.16
CA PRO A 235 10.45 -1.82 -59.45
C PRO A 235 9.68 -2.53 -60.56
N VAL A 236 8.97 -1.73 -61.36
CA VAL A 236 8.34 -2.14 -62.63
C VAL A 236 9.39 -2.27 -63.69
#